data_5c149c60f4ca919aa3806b1172c8bd6b
#
_entry.id   5c149c60f4ca919aa3806b1172c8bd6b
#
_cell.length_a   1.000
_cell.length_b   1.000
_cell.length_c   1.000
_cell.angle_alpha   90.00
_cell.angle_beta   90.00
_cell.angle_gamma   90.00
#
_symmetry.space_group_name_H-M   'P 1'
#
loop_
_entity.id
_entity.type
_entity.pdbx_description
1 polymer ?
#
loop_
_entity_poly.entity_id
_entity_poly.type
_entity_poly.pdbx_seq_one_letter_code
_entity_poly.pdbx_strand_id
1 'polypeptide(L)'
;MIGNDVVDLTLAKTESNWQRKGFLDKVFTKGEQNIIFGSENQDITVWTLWSRKEAVYKILRQKGESRGFYPLSINCTNESGLVFYKDSVFYSTTQIRNNCIHTIAVTSVIDFEYIIELKQLKESIYK
;
A
#
# COMPACT_ATOMS: atom_id res chain seq x y z
N MET A 1 -1.98 6.73 14.08
CA MET A 1 -1.05 7.20 13.04
C MET A 1 -1.55 6.82 11.65
N ILE A 2 -1.31 7.68 10.70
CA ILE A 2 -1.80 7.52 9.33
C ILE A 2 -0.64 7.73 8.36
N GLY A 3 -0.56 6.84 7.36
CA GLY A 3 0.34 6.99 6.23
C GLY A 3 -0.45 6.89 4.94
N ASN A 4 0.01 7.56 3.90
CA ASN A 4 -0.62 7.45 2.60
C ASN A 4 0.41 7.39 1.49
N ASP A 5 0.00 6.81 0.38
CA ASP A 5 0.84 6.69 -0.81
C ASP A 5 -0.02 6.76 -2.06
N VAL A 6 0.55 7.35 -3.11
CA VAL A 6 -0.09 7.43 -4.42
C VAL A 6 0.86 6.89 -5.47
N VAL A 7 0.38 5.99 -6.32
CA VAL A 7 1.14 5.50 -7.47
C VAL A 7 0.40 5.93 -8.74
N ASP A 8 1.08 6.67 -9.60
CA ASP A 8 0.59 6.98 -10.93
C ASP A 8 0.93 5.79 -11.84
N LEU A 9 -0.09 5.05 -12.27
CA LEU A 9 0.11 3.84 -13.08
C LEU A 9 0.71 4.14 -14.45
N THR A 10 0.43 5.31 -15.01
CA THR A 10 1.02 5.71 -16.29
C THR A 10 2.53 5.91 -16.15
N LEU A 11 2.94 6.65 -15.11
CA LEU A 11 4.37 6.85 -14.84
C LEU A 11 5.06 5.55 -14.46
N ALA A 12 4.41 4.71 -13.65
CA ALA A 12 4.98 3.43 -13.24
C ALA A 12 5.25 2.54 -14.46
N LYS A 13 4.34 2.53 -15.43
CA LYS A 13 4.49 1.75 -16.66
C LYS A 13 5.68 2.21 -17.49
N THR A 14 5.91 3.53 -17.57
CA THR A 14 6.98 4.09 -18.42
C THR A 14 8.32 4.19 -17.71
N GLU A 15 8.33 4.40 -16.38
CA GLU A 15 9.56 4.66 -15.63
C GLU A 15 10.05 3.46 -14.81
N SER A 16 9.18 2.48 -14.56
CA SER A 16 9.50 1.38 -13.66
C SER A 16 9.08 0.04 -14.28
N ASN A 17 10.07 -0.82 -14.53
CA ASN A 17 9.80 -2.17 -15.00
C ASN A 17 9.89 -3.15 -13.84
N TRP A 18 8.74 -3.56 -13.29
CA TRP A 18 8.71 -4.51 -12.17
C TRP A 18 9.13 -5.92 -12.60
N GLN A 19 9.12 -6.21 -13.90
CA GLN A 19 9.53 -7.52 -14.43
C GLN A 19 11.03 -7.64 -14.59
N ARG A 20 11.79 -6.55 -14.38
CA ARG A 20 13.24 -6.60 -14.50
C ARG A 20 13.83 -7.59 -13.49
N LYS A 21 14.92 -8.24 -13.88
CA LYS A 21 15.58 -9.26 -13.07
C LYS A 21 15.91 -8.73 -11.68
N GLY A 22 15.46 -9.47 -10.67
CA GLY A 22 15.76 -9.18 -9.27
C GLY A 22 14.81 -8.22 -8.57
N PHE A 23 13.94 -7.51 -9.31
CA PHE A 23 13.04 -6.55 -8.66
C PHE A 23 12.09 -7.22 -7.67
N LEU A 24 11.39 -8.28 -8.12
CA LEU A 24 10.43 -8.97 -7.26
C LEU A 24 11.07 -9.53 -6.00
N ASP A 25 12.25 -10.12 -6.13
CA ASP A 25 12.94 -10.72 -4.97
C ASP A 25 13.45 -9.66 -3.99
N LYS A 26 13.73 -8.46 -4.44
CA LYS A 26 14.17 -7.37 -3.57
C LYS A 26 13.03 -6.71 -2.81
N VAL A 27 11.83 -6.73 -3.37
CA VAL A 27 10.70 -5.93 -2.88
C VAL A 27 9.64 -6.80 -2.22
N PHE A 28 9.39 -8.00 -2.75
CA PHE A 28 8.26 -8.83 -2.35
C PHE A 28 8.68 -10.19 -1.81
N THR A 29 7.99 -10.63 -0.76
CA THR A 29 8.15 -11.99 -0.23
C THR A 29 7.61 -13.00 -1.24
N LYS A 30 7.93 -14.28 -1.05
CA LYS A 30 7.39 -15.35 -1.90
C LYS A 30 5.87 -15.39 -1.86
N GLY A 31 5.27 -15.19 -0.68
CA GLY A 31 3.82 -15.12 -0.56
C GLY A 31 3.22 -13.97 -1.36
N GLU A 32 3.84 -12.80 -1.30
CA GLU A 32 3.40 -11.65 -2.08
C GLU A 32 3.56 -11.88 -3.58
N GLN A 33 4.66 -12.51 -4.01
CA GLN A 33 4.86 -12.86 -5.40
C GLN A 33 3.79 -13.84 -5.90
N ASN A 34 3.37 -14.78 -5.06
CA ASN A 34 2.27 -15.69 -5.40
C ASN A 34 0.96 -14.94 -5.60
N ILE A 35 0.70 -13.92 -4.79
CA ILE A 35 -0.47 -13.05 -4.97
C ILE A 35 -0.41 -12.35 -6.32
N ILE A 36 0.77 -11.81 -6.69
CA ILE A 36 0.97 -11.12 -7.96
C ILE A 36 0.70 -12.07 -9.13
N PHE A 37 1.35 -13.23 -9.13
CA PHE A 37 1.23 -14.17 -10.25
C PHE A 37 -0.15 -14.82 -10.34
N GLY A 38 -0.90 -14.87 -9.26
CA GLY A 38 -2.26 -15.38 -9.25
C GLY A 38 -3.32 -14.35 -9.62
N SER A 39 -2.96 -13.08 -9.83
CA SER A 39 -3.94 -12.04 -10.11
C SER A 39 -4.20 -11.87 -11.62
N GLU A 40 -5.42 -11.39 -11.93
CA GLU A 40 -5.81 -11.13 -13.32
C GLU A 40 -5.05 -9.95 -13.92
N ASN A 41 -4.76 -8.94 -13.10
CA ASN A 41 -4.00 -7.77 -13.52
C ASN A 41 -2.77 -7.64 -12.64
N GLN A 42 -1.67 -8.19 -13.11
CA GLN A 42 -0.43 -8.24 -12.33
C GLN A 42 0.17 -6.85 -12.09
N ASP A 43 0.08 -5.95 -13.08
CA ASP A 43 0.59 -4.58 -12.93
C ASP A 43 -0.11 -3.87 -11.77
N ILE A 44 -1.42 -3.91 -11.73
CA ILE A 44 -2.19 -3.30 -10.64
C ILE A 44 -1.82 -3.93 -9.30
N THR A 45 -1.70 -5.25 -9.25
CA THR A 45 -1.38 -5.95 -8.01
C THR A 45 0.01 -5.58 -7.49
N VAL A 46 1.01 -5.55 -8.36
CA VAL A 46 2.38 -5.14 -7.99
C VAL A 46 2.36 -3.76 -7.34
N TRP A 47 1.73 -2.78 -8.00
CA TRP A 47 1.77 -1.41 -7.51
C TRP A 47 0.83 -1.16 -6.34
N THR A 48 -0.22 -1.98 -6.19
CA THR A 48 -1.06 -1.96 -4.99
C THR A 48 -0.27 -2.44 -3.76
N LEU A 49 0.42 -3.56 -3.89
CA LEU A 49 1.26 -4.07 -2.79
C LEU A 49 2.40 -3.10 -2.47
N TRP A 50 3.04 -2.55 -3.49
CA TRP A 50 4.06 -1.51 -3.33
C TRP A 50 3.51 -0.31 -2.54
N SER A 51 2.34 0.18 -2.95
CA SER A 51 1.69 1.32 -2.32
C SER A 51 1.37 1.08 -0.85
N ARG A 52 0.92 -0.14 -0.52
CA ARG A 52 0.68 -0.52 0.88
C ARG A 52 1.97 -0.50 1.70
N LYS A 53 3.05 -1.03 1.16
CA LYS A 53 4.36 -1.01 1.82
C LYS A 53 4.84 0.42 2.04
N GLU A 54 4.70 1.27 1.05
CA GLU A 54 5.10 2.68 1.14
C GLU A 54 4.27 3.44 2.19
N ALA A 55 2.95 3.22 2.23
CA ALA A 55 2.08 3.87 3.21
C ALA A 55 2.46 3.47 4.64
N VAL A 56 2.69 2.18 4.87
CA VAL A 56 3.13 1.67 6.17
C VAL A 56 4.53 2.18 6.50
N TYR A 57 5.45 2.21 5.54
CA TYR A 57 6.79 2.75 5.74
C TYR A 57 6.74 4.20 6.25
N LYS A 58 5.85 5.02 5.74
CA LYS A 58 5.69 6.39 6.21
C LYS A 58 5.26 6.45 7.68
N ILE A 59 4.40 5.53 8.12
CA ILE A 59 4.05 5.41 9.55
C ILE A 59 5.28 5.03 10.37
N LEU A 60 6.06 4.04 9.91
CA LEU A 60 7.26 3.60 10.61
C LEU A 60 8.26 4.74 10.76
N ARG A 61 8.41 5.58 9.73
CA ARG A 61 9.25 6.75 9.80
C ARG A 61 8.76 7.75 10.85
N GLN A 62 7.45 7.97 10.95
CA GLN A 62 6.85 8.83 11.98
C GLN A 62 7.16 8.30 13.38
N LYS A 63 7.22 6.97 13.54
CA LYS A 63 7.52 6.33 14.82
C LYS A 63 9.02 6.33 15.16
N GLY A 64 9.87 6.84 14.26
CA GLY A 64 11.31 6.89 14.48
C GLY A 64 12.07 5.64 14.09
N GLU A 65 11.48 4.74 13.32
CA GLU A 65 12.19 3.58 12.79
C GLU A 65 13.32 4.01 11.85
N SER A 66 14.31 3.13 11.68
CA SER A 66 15.51 3.42 10.89
C SER A 66 15.20 3.91 9.49
N ARG A 67 16.05 4.79 8.99
CA ARG A 67 16.00 5.21 7.59
C ARG A 67 16.36 4.06 6.67
N GLY A 68 15.91 4.15 5.44
CA GLY A 68 16.10 3.15 4.42
C GLY A 68 14.81 2.38 4.21
N PHE A 69 14.56 2.03 2.96
CA PHE A 69 13.37 1.26 2.61
C PHE A 69 13.68 -0.24 2.73
N TYR A 70 12.92 -0.94 3.54
CA TYR A 70 13.09 -2.37 3.81
C TYR A 70 11.81 -3.13 3.47
N PRO A 71 11.47 -3.21 2.18
CA PRO A 71 10.16 -3.71 1.76
C PRO A 71 9.89 -5.17 2.12
N LEU A 72 10.91 -6.02 2.19
CA LEU A 72 10.72 -7.43 2.55
C LEU A 72 10.28 -7.63 4.00
N SER A 73 10.55 -6.66 4.87
CA SER A 73 10.14 -6.71 6.27
C SER A 73 8.71 -6.22 6.48
N ILE A 74 8.15 -5.52 5.51
CA ILE A 74 6.78 -5.02 5.53
C ILE A 74 5.95 -5.99 4.68
N ASN A 75 5.23 -6.90 5.34
CA ASN A 75 4.60 -8.02 4.67
C ASN A 75 3.10 -7.78 4.46
N CYS A 76 2.68 -7.71 3.21
CA CYS A 76 1.27 -7.60 2.83
C CYS A 76 0.62 -8.98 2.81
N THR A 77 -0.61 -9.05 3.31
CA THR A 77 -1.37 -10.29 3.24
C THR A 77 -2.30 -10.28 2.04
N ASN A 78 -2.84 -11.46 1.73
CA ASN A 78 -3.84 -11.65 0.69
C ASN A 78 -5.22 -11.13 1.11
N GLU A 79 -5.41 -10.81 2.37
CA GLU A 79 -6.72 -10.53 2.93
C GLU A 79 -6.85 -9.09 3.44
N SER A 80 -7.90 -8.40 2.99
CA SER A 80 -8.44 -7.19 3.63
C SER A 80 -7.46 -6.07 3.94
N GLY A 81 -6.35 -5.99 3.20
CA GLY A 81 -5.40 -4.88 3.36
C GLY A 81 -4.57 -4.90 4.65
N LEU A 82 -4.52 -6.03 5.34
CA LEU A 82 -3.66 -6.17 6.52
C LEU A 82 -2.19 -6.22 6.10
N VAL A 83 -1.36 -5.50 6.84
CA VAL A 83 0.08 -5.42 6.61
C VAL A 83 0.79 -5.65 7.94
N PHE A 84 1.81 -6.49 7.94
CA PHE A 84 2.55 -6.84 9.14
C PHE A 84 3.98 -6.34 9.08
N TYR A 85 4.46 -5.82 10.18
CA TYR A 85 5.85 -5.46 10.38
C TYR A 85 6.25 -5.81 11.80
N LYS A 86 7.20 -6.76 11.95
CA LYS A 86 7.57 -7.32 13.27
C LYS A 86 6.30 -7.77 14.00
N ASP A 87 6.08 -7.30 15.23
CA ASP A 87 4.91 -7.66 16.03
C ASP A 87 3.72 -6.71 15.82
N SER A 88 3.84 -5.78 14.90
CA SER A 88 2.80 -4.77 14.64
C SER A 88 1.95 -5.14 13.44
N VAL A 89 0.66 -4.81 13.52
CA VAL A 89 -0.27 -4.94 12.40
C VAL A 89 -0.77 -3.56 12.00
N PHE A 90 -0.87 -3.36 10.70
CA PHE A 90 -1.40 -2.12 10.11
C PHE A 90 -2.58 -2.48 9.23
N TYR A 91 -3.51 -1.55 9.12
CA TYR A 91 -4.71 -1.71 8.31
C TYR A 91 -4.60 -0.77 7.13
N SER A 92 -4.84 -1.26 5.91
CA SER A 92 -4.76 -0.43 4.73
C SER A 92 -6.02 -0.54 3.88
N THR A 93 -6.33 0.53 3.17
CA THR A 93 -7.37 0.54 2.14
C THR A 93 -6.82 1.21 0.89
N THR A 94 -7.22 0.70 -0.27
CA THR A 94 -6.71 1.16 -1.55
C THR A 94 -7.87 1.53 -2.46
N GLN A 95 -7.77 2.67 -3.12
CA GLN A 95 -8.69 3.09 -4.17
C GLN A 95 -7.92 3.30 -5.46
N ILE A 96 -8.53 2.90 -6.57
CA ILE A 96 -7.94 3.08 -7.90
C ILE A 96 -8.88 3.97 -8.69
N ARG A 97 -8.41 5.17 -9.04
CA ARG A 97 -9.17 6.16 -9.81
C ARG A 97 -8.26 6.88 -10.78
N ASN A 98 -8.75 7.14 -11.98
CA ASN A 98 -8.02 7.93 -12.98
C ASN A 98 -6.58 7.44 -13.18
N ASN A 99 -6.41 6.13 -13.23
CA ASN A 99 -5.12 5.49 -13.42
C ASN A 99 -4.12 5.77 -12.29
N CYS A 100 -4.63 6.08 -11.09
CA CYS A 100 -3.83 6.25 -9.88
C CYS A 100 -4.29 5.29 -8.80
N ILE A 101 -3.32 4.72 -8.09
CA ILE A 101 -3.56 3.90 -6.90
C ILE A 101 -3.32 4.79 -5.69
N HIS A 102 -4.30 4.91 -4.83
CA HIS A 102 -4.17 5.66 -3.59
C HIS A 102 -4.41 4.73 -2.40
N THR A 103 -3.42 4.59 -1.54
CA THR A 103 -3.50 3.75 -0.35
C THR A 103 -3.39 4.61 0.90
N ILE A 104 -4.25 4.31 1.86
CA ILE A 104 -4.17 4.85 3.23
C ILE A 104 -3.93 3.68 4.16
N ALA A 105 -2.94 3.83 5.04
CA ALA A 105 -2.63 2.86 6.09
C ALA A 105 -2.79 3.52 7.45
N VAL A 106 -3.26 2.77 8.43
CA VAL A 106 -3.49 3.26 9.79
C VAL A 106 -3.06 2.21 10.81
N THR A 107 -2.78 2.67 12.03
CA THR A 107 -2.44 1.78 13.15
C THR A 107 -3.67 1.26 13.89
N SER A 108 -4.83 1.86 13.68
CA SER A 108 -6.07 1.49 14.34
C SER A 108 -7.25 1.56 13.37
N VAL A 109 -8.13 0.56 13.42
CA VAL A 109 -9.34 0.52 12.59
C VAL A 109 -10.25 1.74 12.86
N ILE A 110 -10.24 2.27 14.07
CA ILE A 110 -11.01 3.47 14.43
C ILE A 110 -10.62 4.66 13.54
N ASP A 111 -9.35 4.78 13.20
CA ASP A 111 -8.88 5.85 12.31
C ASP A 111 -9.50 5.76 10.92
N PHE A 112 -9.76 4.56 10.40
CA PHE A 112 -10.46 4.36 9.14
C PHE A 112 -11.90 4.84 9.22
N GLU A 113 -12.60 4.48 10.27
CA GLU A 113 -13.99 4.89 10.47
C GLU A 113 -14.10 6.40 10.48
N TYR A 114 -13.19 7.07 11.18
CA TYR A 114 -13.13 8.52 11.24
C TYR A 114 -12.88 9.14 9.86
N ILE A 115 -11.95 8.60 9.08
CA ILE A 115 -11.65 9.06 7.72
C ILE A 115 -12.87 8.92 6.80
N ILE A 116 -13.56 7.79 6.89
CA ILE A 116 -14.77 7.52 6.11
C ILE A 116 -15.87 8.53 6.47
N GLU A 117 -16.09 8.78 7.75
CA GLU A 117 -17.07 9.76 8.23
C GLU A 117 -16.76 11.16 7.69
N LEU A 118 -15.51 11.59 7.75
CA LEU A 118 -15.09 12.89 7.21
C LEU A 118 -15.34 12.98 5.70
N LYS A 119 -15.07 11.91 4.97
CA LYS A 119 -15.31 11.84 3.54
C LYS A 119 -16.80 11.98 3.20
N GLN A 120 -17.64 11.26 3.92
CA GLN A 120 -19.09 11.30 3.73
C GLN A 120 -19.66 12.69 4.04
N LEU A 121 -19.18 13.30 5.12
CA LEU A 121 -19.59 14.65 5.50
C LEU A 121 -19.20 15.66 4.42
N LYS A 122 -18.00 15.57 3.88
CA LYS A 122 -17.52 16.43 2.81
C LYS A 122 -18.38 16.28 1.56
N GLU A 123 -18.71 15.07 1.17
CA GLU A 123 -19.58 14.80 0.03
C GLU A 123 -20.97 15.39 0.23
N SER A 124 -21.53 15.30 1.43
CA SER A 124 -22.83 15.89 1.77
C SER A 124 -22.84 17.41 1.66
N ILE A 125 -21.73 18.06 2.05
CA ILE A 125 -21.61 19.52 2.01
C ILE A 125 -21.53 20.04 0.58
N TYR A 126 -20.86 19.31 -0.32
CA TYR A 126 -20.59 19.75 -1.70
C TYR A 126 -21.54 19.16 -2.75
N LYS A 127 -22.58 18.49 -2.34
CA LYS A 127 -23.61 18.00 -3.27
C LYS A 127 -24.61 19.08 -3.64
#